data_a8f67b3ed824fde00410ff9acf9ebf60
#
_entry.id   a8f67b3ed824fde00410ff9acf9ebf60
#
_cell.length_a   1.000
_cell.length_b   1.000
_cell.length_c   1.000
_cell.angle_alpha   90.00
_cell.angle_beta   90.00
_cell.angle_gamma   90.00
#
_symmetry.space_group_name_H-M   'P 1'
#
loop_
_entity.id
_entity.type
_entity.pdbx_description
1 polymer ?
#
loop_
_entity_poly.entity_id
_entity_poly.type
_entity_poly.pdbx_seq_one_letter_code
_entity_poly.pdbx_strand_id
1 'polypeptide(L)'
;MLGSDRVRGHGLELEVRGEPKNRYPDLTIIRQEHIEQLSKRNTIRLSMEPPLLVVEVVSPVRIQRDRDYIAKRMQYQDCGIPEYWIVDPQTQTILVLELSGDSYTEVGSFTGEDLVVSSRFRELNLRVSQVCDHLRL
;
A
#
# COMPACT_ATOMS: atom_id res chain seq x y z
N MET A 1 -3.39 -2.12 18.58
CA MET A 1 -3.82 -1.51 17.30
C MET A 1 -3.06 -0.22 17.05
N LEU A 2 -2.81 0.08 15.79
CA LEU A 2 -2.06 1.28 15.42
C LEU A 2 -2.88 2.55 15.67
N GLY A 3 -2.23 3.59 16.19
CA GLY A 3 -2.87 4.89 16.30
C GLY A 3 -3.07 5.55 14.93
N SER A 4 -4.01 6.50 14.87
CA SER A 4 -4.36 7.18 13.61
C SER A 4 -3.19 7.98 13.02
N ASP A 5 -2.22 8.38 13.82
CA ASP A 5 -1.03 9.11 13.37
C ASP A 5 -0.07 8.25 12.54
N ARG A 6 -0.25 6.92 12.54
CA ARG A 6 0.54 6.01 11.71
C ARG A 6 -0.11 5.70 10.37
N VAL A 7 -1.33 6.16 10.15
CA VAL A 7 -2.05 6.01 8.88
C VAL A 7 -1.94 7.32 8.12
N ARG A 8 -1.29 7.30 6.97
CA ARG A 8 -1.06 8.49 6.15
C ARG A 8 -1.73 8.34 4.81
N GLY A 9 -2.37 9.40 4.36
CA GLY A 9 -3.04 9.43 3.07
C GLY A 9 -2.11 9.85 1.95
N HIS A 10 -2.70 10.34 0.87
CA HIS A 10 -2.05 10.65 -0.40
C HIS A 10 -0.99 11.77 -0.32
N GLY A 11 -0.93 12.50 0.76
CA GLY A 11 0.08 13.56 0.95
C GLY A 11 1.46 13.07 1.32
N LEU A 12 1.61 11.80 1.69
CA LEU A 12 2.91 11.23 2.02
C LEU A 12 3.70 10.96 0.73
N GLU A 13 4.93 11.48 0.68
CA GLU A 13 5.86 11.19 -0.40
C GLU A 13 6.74 10.02 -0.02
N LEU A 14 6.88 9.06 -0.94
CA LEU A 14 7.76 7.91 -0.78
C LEU A 14 8.83 7.98 -1.85
N GLU A 15 10.09 8.12 -1.43
CA GLU A 15 11.22 8.11 -2.35
C GLU A 15 11.54 6.68 -2.75
N VAL A 16 11.66 6.43 -4.05
CA VAL A 16 11.90 5.10 -4.61
C VAL A 16 13.00 5.17 -5.66
N ARG A 17 13.53 4.00 -6.05
CA ARG A 17 14.45 3.90 -7.17
C ARG A 17 13.68 3.69 -8.46
N GLY A 18 14.27 4.13 -9.57
CA GLY A 18 13.65 4.02 -10.89
C GLY A 18 12.85 5.25 -11.26
N GLU A 19 11.92 5.08 -12.18
CA GLU A 19 11.10 6.19 -12.68
C GLU A 19 9.61 5.88 -12.49
N PRO A 20 8.84 6.81 -11.94
CA PRO A 20 9.28 8.05 -11.30
C PRO A 20 10.03 7.77 -9.99
N LYS A 21 10.81 8.73 -9.54
CA LYS A 21 11.63 8.58 -8.32
C LYS A 21 10.83 8.75 -7.04
N ASN A 22 9.66 9.33 -7.13
CA ASN A 22 8.78 9.58 -5.99
C ASN A 22 7.41 9.01 -6.27
N ARG A 23 6.82 8.39 -5.25
CA ARG A 23 5.46 7.88 -5.31
C ARG A 23 4.63 8.48 -4.17
N TYR A 24 3.35 8.59 -4.41
CA TYR A 24 2.38 9.11 -3.43
C TYR A 24 1.28 8.08 -3.26
N PRO A 25 1.50 7.03 -2.44
CA PRO A 25 0.49 5.98 -2.26
C PRO A 25 -0.82 6.54 -1.74
N ASP A 26 -1.92 5.90 -2.10
CA ASP A 26 -3.24 6.31 -1.63
C ASP A 26 -3.35 6.21 -0.11
N LEU A 27 -2.69 5.21 0.47
CA LEU A 27 -2.62 5.04 1.90
C LEU A 27 -1.31 4.36 2.28
N THR A 28 -0.69 4.82 3.36
CA THR A 28 0.56 4.25 3.88
C THR A 28 0.44 4.07 5.39
N ILE A 29 0.84 2.91 5.88
CA ILE A 29 0.99 2.70 7.31
C ILE A 29 2.48 2.77 7.63
N ILE A 30 2.85 3.77 8.43
CA ILE A 30 4.23 4.07 8.77
C ILE A 30 4.65 3.36 10.06
N ARG A 31 5.96 3.29 10.28
CA ARG A 31 6.52 2.75 11.53
C ARG A 31 6.43 3.79 12.63
N GLN A 32 6.54 3.34 13.87
CA GLN A 32 6.54 4.22 15.03
C GLN A 32 7.61 5.33 14.90
N GLU A 33 8.82 4.96 14.51
CA GLU A 33 9.94 5.89 14.37
C GLU A 33 9.72 6.93 13.28
N HIS A 34 8.87 6.66 12.29
CA HIS A 34 8.57 7.62 11.23
C HIS A 34 7.79 8.83 11.74
N ILE A 35 7.02 8.69 12.80
CA ILE A 35 6.18 9.78 13.31
C ILE A 35 7.02 11.02 13.55
N GLU A 36 8.14 10.87 14.25
CA GLU A 36 9.05 11.98 14.52
C GLU A 36 9.81 12.40 13.28
N GLN A 37 10.31 11.44 12.50
CA GLN A 37 11.07 11.71 11.29
C GLN A 37 10.28 12.51 10.25
N LEU A 38 8.97 12.34 10.20
CA LEU A 38 8.09 13.01 9.24
C LEU A 38 7.50 14.31 9.77
N SER A 39 7.88 14.75 10.96
CA SER A 39 7.27 15.93 11.59
C SER A 39 7.51 17.23 10.82
N LYS A 40 8.64 17.35 10.13
CA LYS A 40 8.99 18.55 9.36
C LYS A 40 8.70 18.39 7.88
N ARG A 41 8.84 17.19 7.35
CA ARG A 41 8.62 16.89 5.94
C ARG A 41 8.00 15.52 5.80
N ASN A 42 6.88 15.44 5.15
CA ASN A 42 6.09 14.21 5.01
C ASN A 42 6.64 13.32 3.87
N THR A 43 7.92 12.97 3.99
CA THR A 43 8.65 12.18 2.99
C THR A 43 9.42 11.05 3.66
N ILE A 44 9.21 9.83 3.20
CA ILE A 44 10.06 8.69 3.56
C ILE A 44 11.15 8.58 2.52
N ARG A 45 12.39 8.76 2.94
CA ARG A 45 13.55 8.70 2.06
C ARG A 45 14.09 7.27 1.94
N LEU A 46 14.85 7.01 0.88
CA LEU A 46 15.50 5.72 0.67
C LEU A 46 16.43 5.32 1.82
N SER A 47 16.99 6.30 2.53
CA SER A 47 17.87 6.06 3.68
C SER A 47 17.12 5.68 4.95
N MET A 48 15.81 5.83 4.97
CA MET A 48 14.96 5.47 6.12
C MET A 48 14.46 4.04 6.00
N GLU A 49 14.01 3.45 7.11
CA GLU A 49 13.29 2.19 7.06
C GLU A 49 12.03 2.34 6.20
N PRO A 50 11.68 1.33 5.41
CA PRO A 50 10.47 1.41 4.60
C PRO A 50 9.21 1.43 5.48
N PRO A 51 8.06 1.93 4.97
CA PRO A 51 6.82 1.82 5.70
C PRO A 51 6.39 0.36 5.84
N LEU A 52 5.40 0.10 6.70
CA LEU A 52 4.92 -1.26 6.96
C LEU A 52 4.01 -1.77 5.86
N LEU A 53 3.17 -0.90 5.31
CA LEU A 53 2.14 -1.26 4.34
C LEU A 53 1.87 -0.08 3.42
N VAL A 54 1.73 -0.37 2.14
CA VAL A 54 1.31 0.60 1.13
C VAL A 54 0.05 0.06 0.47
N VAL A 55 -0.96 0.93 0.29
CA VAL A 55 -2.20 0.61 -0.40
C VAL A 55 -2.33 1.52 -1.61
N GLU A 56 -2.58 0.91 -2.77
CA GLU A 56 -2.86 1.62 -4.01
C GLU A 56 -4.27 1.27 -4.48
N VAL A 57 -5.04 2.30 -4.82
CA VAL A 57 -6.39 2.14 -5.36
C VAL A 57 -6.31 2.26 -6.87
N VAL A 58 -6.90 1.29 -7.56
CA VAL A 58 -6.81 1.17 -9.01
C VAL A 58 -7.55 2.29 -9.73
N SER A 59 -6.85 2.92 -10.67
CA SER A 59 -7.45 3.88 -11.59
C SER A 59 -8.30 3.14 -12.64
N PRO A 60 -9.45 3.70 -13.07
CA PRO A 60 -10.25 3.10 -14.13
C PRO A 60 -9.61 3.15 -15.52
N VAL A 61 -8.53 3.90 -15.71
CA VAL A 61 -7.85 4.02 -17.00
C VAL A 61 -6.91 2.83 -17.23
N ARG A 62 -7.35 1.89 -18.04
CA ARG A 62 -6.78 0.56 -18.19
C ARG A 62 -5.30 0.51 -18.63
N ILE A 63 -4.92 1.30 -19.61
CA ILE A 63 -3.56 1.26 -20.19
C ILE A 63 -2.53 1.79 -19.19
N GLN A 64 -2.85 2.90 -18.55
CA GLN A 64 -1.99 3.47 -17.50
C GLN A 64 -1.94 2.57 -16.29
N ARG A 65 -3.05 1.91 -16.00
CA ARG A 65 -3.23 0.97 -14.90
C ARG A 65 -2.22 -0.17 -14.92
N ASP A 66 -2.13 -0.92 -16.03
CA ASP A 66 -1.25 -2.08 -16.12
C ASP A 66 0.22 -1.68 -16.03
N ARG A 67 0.59 -0.63 -16.75
CA ARG A 67 1.96 -0.10 -16.73
C ARG A 67 2.36 0.41 -15.35
N ASP A 68 1.46 1.14 -14.72
CA ASP A 68 1.71 1.73 -13.40
C ASP A 68 1.81 0.65 -12.31
N TYR A 69 1.02 -0.40 -12.40
CA TYR A 69 1.07 -1.51 -11.45
C TYR A 69 2.38 -2.26 -11.48
N ILE A 70 2.88 -2.56 -12.67
CA ILE A 70 4.14 -3.27 -12.82
C ILE A 70 5.26 -2.42 -12.24
N ALA A 71 5.29 -1.14 -12.57
CA ALA A 71 6.31 -0.23 -12.07
C ALA A 71 6.25 -0.07 -10.55
N LYS A 72 5.06 0.15 -10.00
CA LYS A 72 4.88 0.31 -8.55
C LYS A 72 5.27 -0.95 -7.80
N ARG A 73 4.84 -2.11 -8.29
CA ARG A 73 5.18 -3.39 -7.66
C ARG A 73 6.69 -3.58 -7.56
N MET A 74 7.39 -3.30 -8.64
CA MET A 74 8.86 -3.44 -8.68
C MET A 74 9.52 -2.42 -7.76
N GLN A 75 9.06 -1.18 -7.76
CA GLN A 75 9.62 -0.12 -6.93
C GLN A 75 9.40 -0.38 -5.43
N TYR A 76 8.19 -0.81 -5.05
CA TYR A 76 7.88 -1.10 -3.65
C TYR A 76 8.59 -2.35 -3.17
N GLN A 77 8.74 -3.34 -4.02
CA GLN A 77 9.51 -4.55 -3.74
C GLN A 77 10.98 -4.20 -3.49
N ASP A 78 11.56 -3.38 -4.35
CA ASP A 78 12.94 -2.94 -4.23
C ASP A 78 13.18 -2.12 -2.96
N CYS A 79 12.19 -1.35 -2.52
CA CYS A 79 12.25 -0.60 -1.27
C CYS A 79 12.15 -1.46 -0.02
N GLY A 80 11.75 -2.71 -0.16
CA GLY A 80 11.60 -3.61 0.98
C GLY A 80 10.34 -3.39 1.79
N ILE A 81 9.28 -2.88 1.17
CA ILE A 81 8.00 -2.65 1.87
C ILE A 81 7.37 -4.02 2.15
N PRO A 82 7.12 -4.36 3.44
CA PRO A 82 6.70 -5.72 3.80
C PRO A 82 5.38 -6.16 3.20
N GLU A 83 4.42 -5.26 3.04
CA GLU A 83 3.10 -5.62 2.53
C GLU A 83 2.58 -4.55 1.59
N TYR A 84 1.95 -4.98 0.50
CA TYR A 84 1.43 -4.10 -0.54
C TYR A 84 0.05 -4.58 -0.95
N TRP A 85 -0.96 -3.70 -0.87
CA TRP A 85 -2.33 -4.00 -1.26
C TRP A 85 -2.70 -3.25 -2.52
N ILE A 86 -3.36 -3.94 -3.44
CA ILE A 86 -3.94 -3.34 -4.63
C ILE A 86 -5.45 -3.48 -4.52
N VAL A 87 -6.14 -2.34 -4.39
CA VAL A 87 -7.60 -2.28 -4.22
C VAL A 87 -8.24 -1.86 -5.52
N ASP A 88 -9.13 -2.70 -6.05
CA ASP A 88 -9.91 -2.39 -7.25
C ASP A 88 -11.38 -2.23 -6.86
N PRO A 89 -11.89 -1.01 -6.72
CA PRO A 89 -13.29 -0.78 -6.34
C PRO A 89 -14.29 -1.20 -7.41
N GLN A 90 -13.89 -1.22 -8.68
CA GLN A 90 -14.79 -1.58 -9.78
C GLN A 90 -15.11 -3.07 -9.78
N THR A 91 -14.11 -3.90 -9.53
CA THR A 91 -14.30 -5.36 -9.45
C THR A 91 -14.52 -5.83 -8.03
N GLN A 92 -14.44 -4.92 -7.06
CA GLN A 92 -14.51 -5.24 -5.63
C GLN A 92 -13.52 -6.32 -5.26
N THR A 93 -12.25 -6.07 -5.55
CA THR A 93 -11.16 -7.02 -5.31
C THR A 93 -10.03 -6.33 -4.56
N ILE A 94 -9.45 -7.03 -3.60
CA ILE A 94 -8.22 -6.60 -2.93
C ILE A 94 -7.19 -7.71 -3.08
N LEU A 95 -6.08 -7.39 -3.73
CA LEU A 95 -4.93 -8.27 -3.84
C LEU A 95 -3.94 -7.90 -2.74
N VAL A 96 -3.58 -8.86 -1.91
CA VAL A 96 -2.61 -8.67 -0.83
C VAL A 96 -1.31 -9.38 -1.19
N LEU A 97 -0.23 -8.61 -1.22
CA LEU A 97 1.11 -9.08 -1.52
C LEU A 97 1.99 -8.96 -0.28
N GLU A 98 2.79 -9.97 -0.03
CA GLU A 98 3.72 -10.02 1.08
C GLU A 98 5.14 -10.18 0.55
N LEU A 99 6.07 -9.40 1.10
CA LEU A 99 7.47 -9.50 0.71
C LEU A 99 8.07 -10.76 1.35
N SER A 100 8.54 -11.67 0.49
CA SER A 100 9.21 -12.89 0.90
C SER A 100 10.62 -12.88 0.29
N GLY A 101 11.63 -12.63 1.10
CA GLY A 101 12.97 -12.38 0.59
C GLY A 101 13.01 -11.09 -0.22
N ASP A 102 13.33 -11.22 -1.50
CA ASP A 102 13.48 -10.07 -2.41
C ASP A 102 12.28 -9.84 -3.32
N SER A 103 11.21 -10.63 -3.18
CA SER A 103 10.08 -10.52 -4.10
C SER A 103 8.74 -10.66 -3.37
N TYR A 104 7.72 -10.04 -3.95
CA TYR A 104 6.35 -10.18 -3.46
C TYR A 104 5.76 -11.52 -3.86
N THR A 105 5.07 -12.13 -2.90
CA THR A 105 4.24 -13.31 -3.15
C THR A 105 2.80 -12.97 -2.79
N GLU A 106 1.85 -13.57 -3.50
CA GLU A 106 0.45 -13.32 -3.27
C GLU A 106 -0.02 -14.04 -2.00
N VAL A 107 -0.52 -13.27 -1.02
CA VAL A 107 -1.20 -13.83 0.16
C VAL A 107 -2.59 -14.30 -0.25
N GLY A 108 -3.29 -13.49 -1.03
CA GLY A 108 -4.60 -13.83 -1.54
C GLY A 108 -5.21 -12.71 -2.36
N SER A 109 -6.22 -13.06 -3.12
CA SER A 109 -7.07 -12.13 -3.84
C SER A 109 -8.47 -12.27 -3.27
N PHE A 110 -8.97 -11.22 -2.61
CA PHE A 110 -10.21 -11.25 -1.84
C PHE A 110 -11.27 -10.44 -2.57
N THR A 111 -12.51 -10.93 -2.58
CA THR A 111 -13.60 -10.26 -3.31
C THR A 111 -14.86 -10.15 -2.45
N GLY A 112 -15.63 -9.10 -2.69
CA GLY A 112 -16.97 -8.95 -2.12
C GLY A 112 -17.03 -9.03 -0.60
N GLU A 113 -17.67 -10.06 -0.10
CA GLU A 113 -17.85 -10.23 1.35
C GLU A 113 -16.70 -10.99 2.03
N ASP A 114 -15.64 -11.33 1.30
CA ASP A 114 -14.48 -11.98 1.88
C ASP A 114 -13.81 -11.07 2.91
N LEU A 115 -13.29 -11.66 3.97
CA LEU A 115 -12.43 -10.96 4.90
C LEU A 115 -11.03 -10.87 4.31
N VAL A 116 -10.45 -9.69 4.36
CA VAL A 116 -9.08 -9.47 3.89
C VAL A 116 -8.11 -10.12 4.88
N VAL A 117 -7.21 -10.94 4.37
CA VAL A 117 -6.16 -11.56 5.19
C VAL A 117 -4.86 -10.79 5.00
N SER A 118 -4.31 -10.30 6.11
CA SER A 118 -3.03 -9.61 6.15
C SER A 118 -2.08 -10.40 7.03
N SER A 119 -0.87 -10.66 6.51
CA SER A 119 0.16 -11.35 7.29
C SER A 119 0.64 -10.51 8.46
N ARG A 120 0.65 -9.20 8.28
CA ARG A 120 1.16 -8.26 9.27
C ARG A 120 0.11 -7.84 10.29
N PHE A 121 -1.13 -7.71 9.85
CA PHE A 121 -2.25 -7.28 10.70
C PHE A 121 -3.26 -8.41 10.83
N ARG A 122 -2.88 -9.45 11.56
CA ARG A 122 -3.64 -10.71 11.66
C ARG A 122 -5.01 -10.56 12.29
N GLU A 123 -5.20 -9.53 13.10
CA GLU A 123 -6.47 -9.27 13.77
C GLU A 123 -7.41 -8.39 12.96
N LEU A 124 -7.04 -8.09 11.73
CA LEU A 124 -7.83 -7.25 10.85
C LEU A 124 -9.16 -7.93 10.53
N ASN A 125 -10.25 -7.26 10.89
CA ASN A 125 -11.61 -7.76 10.65
C ASN A 125 -12.28 -6.83 9.64
N LEU A 126 -11.91 -6.98 8.37
CA LEU A 126 -12.30 -6.05 7.32
C LEU A 126 -12.71 -6.83 6.06
N ARG A 127 -13.93 -6.56 5.57
CA ARG A 127 -14.42 -7.14 4.33
C ARG A 127 -14.04 -6.25 3.15
N VAL A 128 -13.86 -6.87 1.99
CA VAL A 128 -13.55 -6.13 0.75
C VAL A 128 -14.61 -5.08 0.47
N SER A 129 -15.90 -5.46 0.60
CA SER A 129 -17.02 -4.53 0.36
C SER A 129 -16.94 -3.28 1.23
N GLN A 130 -16.51 -3.41 2.48
CA GLN A 130 -16.37 -2.27 3.39
C GLN A 130 -15.33 -1.27 2.89
N VAL A 131 -14.20 -1.78 2.40
CA VAL A 131 -13.13 -0.94 1.85
C VAL A 131 -13.60 -0.26 0.57
N CYS A 132 -14.15 -1.04 -0.36
CA CYS A 132 -14.57 -0.53 -1.66
C CYS A 132 -15.70 0.49 -1.55
N ASP A 133 -16.67 0.25 -0.67
CA ASP A 133 -17.80 1.16 -0.46
C ASP A 133 -17.32 2.49 0.12
N HIS A 134 -16.33 2.46 1.01
CA HIS A 134 -15.74 3.66 1.59
C HIS A 134 -15.00 4.49 0.54
N LEU A 135 -14.45 3.84 -0.49
CA LEU A 135 -13.69 4.49 -1.56
C LEU A 135 -14.57 4.97 -2.73
N ARG A 136 -15.86 4.67 -2.71
CA ARG A 136 -16.77 5.18 -3.72
C ARG A 136 -17.01 6.67 -3.51
N LEU A 137 -16.78 7.40 -4.56
CA LEU A 137 -17.02 8.84 -4.60
C LEU A 137 -18.31 9.13 -5.35
#